data_bf4ef57eb523397e7665d4d10ab6d78d
#
_entry.id   bf4ef57eb523397e7665d4d10ab6d78d
#
_cell.length_a   1.000
_cell.length_b   1.000
_cell.length_c   1.000
_cell.angle_alpha   90.00
_cell.angle_beta   90.00
_cell.angle_gamma   90.00
#
_symmetry.space_group_name_H-M   'P 1'
#
loop_
_entity.id
_entity.type
_entity.pdbx_description
1 polymer ?
#
loop_
_entity_poly.entity_id
_entity_poly.type
_entity_poly.pdbx_seq_one_letter_code
_entity_poly.pdbx_strand_id
1 'polypeptide(L)'
;MRRRINVTLLKSKKCIRKSTEIVMEDRKPILIVVAGPNGSGKTSVTVKILQHKWLEDSVYINPDIVAQERFGDWNSMESIMQAVKYCEDWREKCLLEQKSLIFETVLSADDKVDYIERAIQAGFFVRLFFVCTNSPTINAARIANRVMKGGHDVPITKIISRYQKSLSRCKYLSRKVHRAYLYDNSVENADAQLLVRFVDGEIIKQYVENMPEWAAEICD
;
A
#
# COMPACT_ATOMS: atom_id res chain seq x y z
N MET A 1 17.19 21.49 -3.92
CA MET A 1 18.17 20.42 -3.65
C MET A 1 17.40 19.12 -3.42
N ARG A 2 17.25 18.30 -4.48
CA ARG A 2 16.48 17.03 -4.42
C ARG A 2 17.39 15.96 -3.85
N ARG A 3 17.13 15.47 -2.63
CA ARG A 3 17.78 14.27 -2.13
C ARG A 3 17.26 13.08 -2.92
N ARG A 4 18.13 12.46 -3.72
CA ARG A 4 17.88 11.15 -4.31
C ARG A 4 17.79 10.14 -3.19
N ILE A 5 16.59 9.55 -3.01
CA ILE A 5 16.44 8.36 -2.17
C ILE A 5 17.00 7.21 -3.00
N ASN A 6 18.23 6.78 -2.68
CA ASN A 6 18.80 5.56 -3.22
C ASN A 6 18.05 4.38 -2.59
N VAL A 7 17.05 3.87 -3.29
CA VAL A 7 16.46 2.56 -3.01
C VAL A 7 17.37 1.53 -3.68
N THR A 8 18.58 1.43 -3.18
CA THR A 8 19.50 0.35 -3.57
C THR A 8 19.00 -0.93 -2.94
N LEU A 9 18.77 -1.96 -3.76
CA LEU A 9 18.68 -3.34 -3.33
C LEU A 9 19.66 -3.58 -2.17
N LEU A 10 19.15 -3.86 -0.98
CA LEU A 10 19.96 -4.30 0.15
C LEU A 10 20.63 -5.62 -0.24
N LYS A 11 21.86 -5.49 -0.75
CA LYS A 11 22.78 -6.62 -0.92
C LYS A 11 23.08 -7.15 0.48
N SER A 12 22.67 -8.37 0.73
CA SER A 12 23.02 -9.13 1.93
C SER A 12 24.53 -9.13 2.14
N LYS A 13 25.02 -8.38 3.13
CA LYS A 13 26.36 -8.58 3.66
C LYS A 13 26.32 -9.88 4.45
N LYS A 14 26.91 -10.95 3.91
CA LYS A 14 27.28 -12.15 4.66
C LYS A 14 28.19 -11.74 5.80
N CYS A 15 27.66 -11.67 7.00
CA CYS A 15 28.44 -11.66 8.23
C CYS A 15 28.50 -13.10 8.73
N ILE A 16 29.66 -13.75 8.53
CA ILE A 16 29.99 -15.05 9.12
C ILE A 16 30.09 -14.81 10.61
N ARG A 17 29.10 -15.20 11.39
CA ARG A 17 29.21 -15.37 12.84
C ARG A 17 28.90 -16.81 13.20
N LYS A 18 29.83 -17.35 14.03
CA LYS A 18 29.90 -18.68 14.60
C LYS A 18 28.54 -19.10 15.22
N SER A 19 28.23 -20.37 14.98
CA SER A 19 27.23 -21.22 15.59
C SER A 19 26.85 -20.84 17.03
N THR A 20 25.68 -20.22 17.17
CA THR A 20 24.75 -20.42 18.25
C THR A 20 23.41 -20.63 17.55
N GLU A 21 22.80 -21.78 17.71
CA GLU A 21 21.44 -22.05 17.28
C GLU A 21 20.54 -21.05 18.03
N ILE A 22 20.31 -19.90 17.38
CA ILE A 22 19.20 -19.03 17.75
C ILE A 22 17.98 -19.75 17.21
N VAL A 23 17.21 -20.36 18.09
CA VAL A 23 15.82 -20.75 17.83
C VAL A 23 15.17 -19.53 17.16
N MET A 24 14.98 -19.60 15.85
CA MET A 24 14.20 -18.60 15.12
C MET A 24 12.80 -18.69 15.70
N GLU A 25 12.46 -17.80 16.62
CA GLU A 25 11.06 -17.58 17.00
C GLU A 25 10.27 -17.54 15.70
N ASP A 26 9.23 -18.34 15.63
CA ASP A 26 8.34 -18.56 14.47
C ASP A 26 7.52 -17.27 14.22
N ARG A 27 8.22 -16.21 13.76
CA ARG A 27 7.59 -14.92 13.47
C ARG A 27 6.75 -15.08 12.22
N LYS A 28 5.44 -14.97 12.38
CA LYS A 28 4.51 -14.96 11.24
C LYS A 28 4.98 -13.92 10.20
N PRO A 29 4.99 -14.28 8.90
CA PRO A 29 5.30 -13.33 7.86
C PRO A 29 4.29 -12.18 7.88
N ILE A 30 4.74 -10.99 7.53
CA ILE A 30 3.92 -9.77 7.58
C ILE A 30 3.59 -9.34 6.15
N LEU A 31 2.29 -9.14 5.88
CA LEU A 31 1.83 -8.48 4.68
C LEU A 31 1.35 -7.07 5.04
N ILE A 32 1.96 -6.06 4.41
CA ILE A 32 1.50 -4.69 4.49
C ILE A 32 0.92 -4.27 3.15
N VAL A 33 -0.32 -3.81 3.20
CA VAL A 33 -1.03 -3.27 2.05
C VAL A 33 -1.27 -1.79 2.29
N VAL A 34 -0.68 -0.93 1.45
CA VAL A 34 -1.01 0.49 1.42
C VAL A 34 -2.00 0.71 0.28
N ALA A 35 -3.23 0.97 0.64
CA ALA A 35 -4.36 1.01 -0.30
C ALA A 35 -5.01 2.39 -0.33
N GLY A 36 -5.74 2.67 -1.41
CA GLY A 36 -6.53 3.88 -1.55
C GLY A 36 -6.64 4.36 -3.00
N PRO A 37 -7.56 5.25 -3.32
CA PRO A 37 -7.82 5.72 -4.67
C PRO A 37 -6.57 6.35 -5.35
N ASN A 38 -6.60 6.49 -6.68
CA ASN A 38 -5.58 7.26 -7.38
C ASN A 38 -5.58 8.71 -6.86
N GLY A 39 -4.40 9.30 -6.65
CA GLY A 39 -4.27 10.67 -6.14
C GLY A 39 -4.49 10.86 -4.64
N SER A 40 -4.80 9.81 -3.87
CA SER A 40 -5.01 9.92 -2.41
C SER A 40 -3.74 10.16 -1.59
N GLY A 41 -2.54 9.99 -2.17
CA GLY A 41 -1.26 10.21 -1.47
C GLY A 41 -0.70 8.97 -0.77
N LYS A 42 -1.02 7.77 -1.22
CA LYS A 42 -0.47 6.50 -0.68
C LYS A 42 1.03 6.53 -0.50
N THR A 43 1.76 6.93 -1.54
CA THR A 43 3.24 6.93 -1.53
C THR A 43 3.83 7.76 -0.40
N SER A 44 3.20 8.88 -0.01
CA SER A 44 3.66 9.67 1.14
C SER A 44 3.53 8.92 2.47
N VAL A 45 2.45 8.15 2.62
CA VAL A 45 2.24 7.28 3.81
C VAL A 45 3.18 6.08 3.75
N THR A 46 3.38 5.47 2.58
CA THR A 46 4.32 4.36 2.38
C THR A 46 5.73 4.74 2.81
N VAL A 47 6.22 5.92 2.41
CA VAL A 47 7.56 6.39 2.80
C VAL A 47 7.72 6.45 4.32
N LYS A 48 6.68 6.86 5.05
CA LYS A 48 6.72 6.88 6.52
C LYS A 48 6.68 5.46 7.11
N ILE A 49 5.88 4.57 6.55
CA ILE A 49 5.80 3.17 6.97
C ILE A 49 7.15 2.48 6.78
N LEU A 50 7.81 2.68 5.64
CA LEU A 50 9.12 2.06 5.31
C LEU A 50 10.26 2.45 6.26
N GLN A 51 10.10 3.51 7.06
CA GLN A 51 11.10 3.93 8.06
C GLN A 51 11.03 3.12 9.37
N HIS A 52 10.03 2.27 9.55
CA HIS A 52 9.89 1.45 10.74
C HIS A 52 10.82 0.23 10.74
N LYS A 53 11.56 0.03 11.83
CA LYS A 53 12.53 -1.07 12.00
C LYS A 53 11.94 -2.48 11.86
N TRP A 54 10.65 -2.66 12.13
CA TRP A 54 9.98 -3.96 12.00
C TRP A 54 9.77 -4.42 10.54
N LEU A 55 10.25 -3.64 9.56
CA LEU A 55 10.19 -3.93 8.12
C LEU A 55 11.56 -4.25 7.50
N GLU A 56 12.63 -4.35 8.30
CA GLU A 56 13.99 -4.50 7.80
C GLU A 56 14.19 -5.67 6.81
N ASP A 57 13.37 -6.73 6.93
CA ASP A 57 13.42 -7.92 6.05
C ASP A 57 12.25 -8.00 5.07
N SER A 58 11.45 -6.94 4.92
CA SER A 58 10.28 -6.95 4.05
C SER A 58 10.61 -6.50 2.63
N VAL A 59 10.05 -7.19 1.63
CA VAL A 59 10.18 -6.83 0.22
C VAL A 59 9.16 -5.73 -0.11
N TYR A 60 9.62 -4.58 -0.62
CA TYR A 60 8.72 -3.55 -1.11
C TYR A 60 8.48 -3.70 -2.61
N ILE A 61 7.22 -3.86 -2.99
CA ILE A 61 6.79 -4.10 -4.37
C ILE A 61 5.93 -2.91 -4.83
N ASN A 62 6.44 -2.16 -5.82
CA ASN A 62 5.75 -1.04 -6.44
C ASN A 62 5.94 -1.08 -7.96
N PRO A 63 4.86 -1.21 -8.75
CA PRO A 63 4.95 -1.30 -10.21
C PRO A 63 5.62 -0.09 -10.87
N ASP A 64 5.41 1.12 -10.35
CA ASP A 64 6.00 2.33 -10.91
C ASP A 64 7.54 2.31 -10.79
N ILE A 65 8.05 1.84 -9.65
CA ILE A 65 9.50 1.66 -9.44
C ILE A 65 10.04 0.57 -10.36
N VAL A 66 9.34 -0.57 -10.45
CA VAL A 66 9.75 -1.69 -11.31
C VAL A 66 9.75 -1.27 -12.78
N ALA A 67 8.76 -0.50 -13.25
CA ALA A 67 8.71 0.01 -14.61
C ALA A 67 9.95 0.88 -14.91
N GLN A 68 10.30 1.79 -14.01
CA GLN A 68 11.43 2.67 -14.15
C GLN A 68 12.78 1.94 -14.11
N GLU A 69 12.98 1.04 -13.15
CA GLU A 69 14.29 0.40 -12.90
C GLU A 69 14.58 -0.75 -13.86
N ARG A 70 13.54 -1.49 -14.32
CA ARG A 70 13.72 -2.71 -15.13
C ARG A 70 13.37 -2.52 -16.60
N PHE A 71 12.40 -1.66 -16.90
CA PHE A 71 11.88 -1.52 -18.26
C PHE A 71 12.20 -0.15 -18.88
N GLY A 72 12.86 0.74 -18.13
CA GLY A 72 13.48 1.98 -18.62
C GLY A 72 12.51 3.11 -18.97
N ASP A 73 11.27 2.80 -19.35
CA ASP A 73 10.25 3.80 -19.69
C ASP A 73 8.97 3.56 -18.89
N TRP A 74 8.83 4.29 -17.79
CA TRP A 74 7.68 4.23 -16.89
C TRP A 74 6.39 4.83 -17.48
N ASN A 75 6.47 5.51 -18.65
CA ASN A 75 5.33 6.10 -19.33
C ASN A 75 4.78 5.24 -20.47
N SER A 76 5.54 4.26 -20.95
CA SER A 76 5.04 3.37 -21.98
C SER A 76 4.02 2.36 -21.41
N MET A 77 2.93 2.13 -22.13
CA MET A 77 1.92 1.15 -21.72
C MET A 77 2.51 -0.24 -21.60
N GLU A 78 3.45 -0.59 -22.48
CA GLU A 78 4.11 -1.88 -22.48
C GLU A 78 4.94 -2.10 -21.22
N SER A 79 5.78 -1.14 -20.86
CA SER A 79 6.60 -1.18 -19.63
C SER A 79 5.74 -1.25 -18.37
N ILE A 80 4.62 -0.51 -18.34
CA ILE A 80 3.66 -0.56 -17.23
C ILE A 80 3.05 -1.96 -17.11
N MET A 81 2.60 -2.58 -18.21
CA MET A 81 2.01 -3.91 -18.20
C MET A 81 3.03 -4.98 -17.76
N GLN A 82 4.26 -4.90 -18.26
CA GLN A 82 5.34 -5.81 -17.87
C GLN A 82 5.68 -5.66 -16.37
N ALA A 83 5.74 -4.43 -15.86
CA ALA A 83 5.99 -4.15 -14.45
C ALA A 83 4.86 -4.68 -13.55
N VAL A 84 3.60 -4.49 -13.95
CA VAL A 84 2.44 -5.02 -13.22
C VAL A 84 2.51 -6.54 -13.14
N LYS A 85 2.72 -7.22 -14.28
CA LYS A 85 2.84 -8.69 -14.31
C LYS A 85 4.02 -9.17 -13.44
N TYR A 86 5.18 -8.54 -13.58
CA TYR A 86 6.34 -8.87 -12.75
C TYR A 86 6.06 -8.73 -11.25
N CYS A 87 5.37 -7.65 -10.85
CA CYS A 87 4.98 -7.44 -9.46
C CYS A 87 3.96 -8.49 -8.98
N GLU A 88 3.07 -8.96 -9.86
CA GLU A 88 2.12 -10.04 -9.55
C GLU A 88 2.86 -11.35 -9.30
N ASP A 89 3.73 -11.75 -10.21
CA ASP A 89 4.53 -12.98 -10.07
C ASP A 89 5.40 -12.90 -8.80
N TRP A 90 5.96 -11.74 -8.49
CA TRP A 90 6.78 -11.56 -7.29
C TRP A 90 5.96 -11.63 -6.00
N ARG A 91 4.74 -11.07 -5.97
CA ARG A 91 3.84 -11.23 -4.82
C ARG A 91 3.47 -12.69 -4.59
N GLU A 92 3.13 -13.42 -5.65
CA GLU A 92 2.83 -14.86 -5.55
C GLU A 92 4.03 -15.64 -5.01
N LYS A 93 5.23 -15.35 -5.47
CA LYS A 93 6.46 -15.94 -4.95
C LYS A 93 6.65 -15.65 -3.45
N CYS A 94 6.44 -14.40 -3.03
CA CYS A 94 6.52 -14.04 -1.60
C CYS A 94 5.49 -14.80 -0.76
N LEU A 95 4.28 -14.99 -1.28
CA LEU A 95 3.22 -15.76 -0.60
C LEU A 95 3.64 -17.22 -0.40
N LEU A 96 4.15 -17.87 -1.45
CA LEU A 96 4.61 -19.27 -1.41
C LEU A 96 5.82 -19.45 -0.49
N GLU A 97 6.77 -18.51 -0.51
CA GLU A 97 8.01 -18.56 0.27
C GLU A 97 7.85 -18.01 1.69
N GLN A 98 6.64 -17.63 2.12
CA GLN A 98 6.35 -17.04 3.43
C GLN A 98 7.24 -15.81 3.72
N LYS A 99 7.49 -14.97 2.71
CA LYS A 99 8.30 -13.75 2.83
C LYS A 99 7.44 -12.55 3.13
N SER A 100 7.83 -11.79 4.16
CA SER A 100 7.20 -10.50 4.47
C SER A 100 7.31 -9.52 3.31
N LEU A 101 6.21 -8.85 3.00
CA LEU A 101 6.16 -7.91 1.89
C LEU A 101 5.25 -6.73 2.14
N ILE A 102 5.51 -5.66 1.37
CA ILE A 102 4.74 -4.43 1.35
C ILE A 102 4.39 -4.14 -0.11
N PHE A 103 3.14 -3.82 -0.40
CA PHE A 103 2.79 -3.30 -1.71
C PHE A 103 1.74 -2.20 -1.66
N GLU A 104 1.74 -1.35 -2.70
CA GLU A 104 0.73 -0.32 -2.92
C GLU A 104 -0.33 -0.80 -3.91
N THR A 105 -1.58 -0.40 -3.68
CA THR A 105 -2.70 -0.71 -4.59
C THR A 105 -3.78 0.36 -4.56
N VAL A 106 -4.47 0.53 -5.68
CA VAL A 106 -5.70 1.32 -5.72
C VAL A 106 -6.84 0.60 -5.02
N LEU A 107 -6.76 -0.71 -4.87
CA LEU A 107 -7.77 -1.57 -4.26
C LEU A 107 -9.14 -1.47 -4.98
N SER A 108 -9.13 -1.37 -6.31
CA SER A 108 -10.34 -1.21 -7.13
C SER A 108 -10.73 -2.46 -7.92
N ALA A 109 -9.96 -3.54 -7.82
CA ALA A 109 -10.16 -4.82 -8.48
C ALA A 109 -10.15 -5.97 -7.47
N ASP A 110 -10.83 -7.07 -7.77
CA ASP A 110 -11.06 -8.17 -6.83
C ASP A 110 -9.80 -9.02 -6.61
N ASP A 111 -8.92 -9.10 -7.59
CA ASP A 111 -7.65 -9.84 -7.52
C ASP A 111 -6.77 -9.46 -6.32
N LYS A 112 -6.87 -8.21 -5.86
CA LYS A 112 -6.13 -7.75 -4.68
C LYS A 112 -6.81 -8.16 -3.37
N VAL A 113 -8.14 -8.22 -3.37
CA VAL A 113 -8.91 -8.77 -2.24
C VAL A 113 -8.60 -10.24 -2.08
N ASP A 114 -8.70 -11.02 -3.16
CA ASP A 114 -8.38 -12.46 -3.19
C ASP A 114 -6.95 -12.75 -2.71
N TYR A 115 -5.98 -11.94 -3.16
CA TYR A 115 -4.60 -12.07 -2.72
C TYR A 115 -4.45 -11.86 -1.21
N ILE A 116 -5.11 -10.83 -0.66
CA ILE A 116 -5.06 -10.52 0.78
C ILE A 116 -5.70 -11.65 1.58
N GLU A 117 -6.83 -12.18 1.14
CA GLU A 117 -7.51 -13.31 1.81
C GLU A 117 -6.65 -14.58 1.79
N ARG A 118 -6.01 -14.89 0.65
CA ARG A 118 -5.07 -16.02 0.56
C ARG A 118 -3.87 -15.83 1.49
N ALA A 119 -3.37 -14.61 1.63
CA ALA A 119 -2.29 -14.33 2.58
C ALA A 119 -2.73 -14.54 4.04
N ILE A 120 -3.95 -14.16 4.41
CA ILE A 120 -4.51 -14.45 5.74
C ILE A 120 -4.58 -15.97 5.95
N GLN A 121 -5.12 -16.71 4.99
CA GLN A 121 -5.23 -18.18 5.04
C GLN A 121 -3.85 -18.86 5.12
N ALA A 122 -2.84 -18.29 4.46
CA ALA A 122 -1.45 -18.75 4.51
C ALA A 122 -0.71 -18.36 5.80
N GLY A 123 -1.37 -17.73 6.77
CA GLY A 123 -0.81 -17.43 8.08
C GLY A 123 -0.08 -16.08 8.18
N PHE A 124 -0.13 -15.23 7.17
CA PHE A 124 0.45 -13.89 7.26
C PHE A 124 -0.28 -13.02 8.27
N PHE A 125 0.48 -12.19 9.00
CA PHE A 125 -0.09 -11.10 9.77
C PHE A 125 -0.32 -9.90 8.85
N VAL A 126 -1.58 -9.64 8.51
CA VAL A 126 -1.95 -8.61 7.51
C VAL A 126 -2.26 -7.28 8.17
N ARG A 127 -1.64 -6.20 7.64
CA ARG A 127 -1.92 -4.81 8.00
C ARG A 127 -2.34 -4.02 6.76
N LEU A 128 -3.52 -3.42 6.81
CA LEU A 128 -4.06 -2.54 5.79
C LEU A 128 -3.92 -1.08 6.24
N PHE A 129 -3.23 -0.27 5.44
CA PHE A 129 -3.18 1.19 5.58
C PHE A 129 -3.97 1.79 4.44
N PHE A 130 -5.15 2.30 4.73
CA PHE A 130 -6.02 2.88 3.72
C PHE A 130 -5.95 4.40 3.78
N VAL A 131 -5.55 5.01 2.65
CA VAL A 131 -5.37 6.45 2.51
C VAL A 131 -6.42 6.98 1.54
N CYS A 132 -7.29 7.86 2.03
CA CYS A 132 -8.36 8.45 1.22
C CYS A 132 -8.41 9.97 1.35
N THR A 133 -9.28 10.59 0.59
CA THR A 133 -9.62 12.01 0.65
C THR A 133 -11.13 12.16 0.71
N ASN A 134 -11.64 13.31 1.13
CA ASN A 134 -13.08 13.56 1.27
C ASN A 134 -13.84 13.56 -0.07
N SER A 135 -13.13 13.65 -1.20
CA SER A 135 -13.79 13.71 -2.52
C SER A 135 -12.88 13.21 -3.63
N PRO A 136 -13.42 12.49 -4.63
CA PRO A 136 -12.69 12.15 -5.83
C PRO A 136 -12.23 13.38 -6.63
N THR A 137 -12.83 14.55 -6.41
CA THR A 137 -12.42 15.82 -7.02
C THR A 137 -11.02 16.24 -6.56
N ILE A 138 -10.70 16.08 -5.27
CA ILE A 138 -9.36 16.34 -4.74
C ILE A 138 -8.35 15.44 -5.43
N ASN A 139 -8.69 14.17 -5.60
CA ASN A 139 -7.85 13.20 -6.28
C ASN A 139 -7.60 13.59 -7.74
N ALA A 140 -8.65 14.01 -8.46
CA ALA A 140 -8.56 14.44 -9.86
C ALA A 140 -7.65 15.67 -10.00
N ALA A 141 -7.82 16.67 -9.15
CA ALA A 141 -6.95 17.86 -9.15
C ALA A 141 -5.48 17.52 -8.92
N ARG A 142 -5.19 16.62 -7.97
CA ARG A 142 -3.82 16.15 -7.70
C ARG A 142 -3.22 15.37 -8.86
N ILE A 143 -4.03 14.55 -9.55
CA ILE A 143 -3.57 13.82 -10.75
C ILE A 143 -3.29 14.81 -11.88
N ALA A 144 -4.17 15.79 -12.13
CA ALA A 144 -3.94 16.84 -13.12
C ALA A 144 -2.63 17.61 -12.86
N ASN A 145 -2.40 18.02 -11.62
CA ASN A 145 -1.15 18.68 -11.21
C ASN A 145 0.09 17.77 -11.41
N ARG A 146 -0.05 16.47 -11.21
CA ARG A 146 1.02 15.50 -11.47
C ARG A 146 1.31 15.37 -12.96
N VAL A 147 0.26 15.31 -13.80
CA VAL A 147 0.40 15.25 -15.26
C VAL A 147 1.12 16.49 -15.80
N MET A 148 0.79 17.70 -15.33
CA MET A 148 1.50 18.92 -15.70
C MET A 148 3.01 18.88 -15.36
N LYS A 149 3.41 18.03 -14.41
CA LYS A 149 4.81 17.80 -14.02
C LYS A 149 5.43 16.58 -14.72
N GLY A 150 4.80 16.06 -15.78
CA GLY A 150 5.27 14.91 -16.56
C GLY A 150 4.95 13.54 -15.96
N GLY A 151 3.99 13.46 -15.03
CA GLY A 151 3.56 12.20 -14.45
C GLY A 151 2.42 11.52 -15.23
N HIS A 152 2.11 10.29 -14.86
CA HIS A 152 1.10 9.46 -15.51
C HIS A 152 -0.32 9.98 -15.32
N ASP A 153 -1.11 9.99 -16.41
CA ASP A 153 -2.53 10.39 -16.41
C ASP A 153 -3.47 9.23 -16.05
N VAL A 154 -4.62 9.60 -15.47
CA VAL A 154 -5.73 8.66 -15.20
C VAL A 154 -7.03 9.34 -15.59
N PRO A 155 -7.83 8.76 -16.50
CA PRO A 155 -9.12 9.34 -16.91
C PRO A 155 -10.05 9.62 -15.71
N ILE A 156 -10.70 10.76 -15.71
CA ILE A 156 -11.58 11.22 -14.60
C ILE A 156 -12.64 10.16 -14.26
N THR A 157 -13.26 9.55 -15.27
CA THR A 157 -14.25 8.48 -15.07
C THR A 157 -13.70 7.29 -14.31
N LYS A 158 -12.42 6.92 -14.56
CA LYS A 158 -11.73 5.88 -13.83
C LYS A 158 -11.37 6.31 -12.40
N ILE A 159 -11.05 7.61 -12.18
CA ILE A 159 -10.78 8.13 -10.83
C ILE A 159 -12.01 7.98 -9.96
N ILE A 160 -13.17 8.43 -10.44
CA ILE A 160 -14.46 8.37 -9.71
C ILE A 160 -14.86 6.92 -9.44
N SER A 161 -14.89 6.07 -10.48
CA SER A 161 -15.27 4.67 -10.35
C SER A 161 -14.35 3.91 -9.38
N ARG A 162 -13.02 4.14 -9.45
CA ARG A 162 -12.05 3.50 -8.58
C ARG A 162 -12.13 4.01 -7.14
N TYR A 163 -12.50 5.27 -6.93
CA TYR A 163 -12.73 5.83 -5.60
C TYR A 163 -13.80 5.05 -4.87
N GLN A 164 -14.98 4.88 -5.44
CA GLN A 164 -16.10 4.15 -4.85
C GLN A 164 -15.76 2.66 -4.60
N LYS A 165 -15.17 2.02 -5.62
CA LYS A 165 -14.74 0.61 -5.48
C LYS A 165 -13.70 0.41 -4.40
N SER A 166 -12.79 1.36 -4.24
CA SER A 166 -11.74 1.33 -3.21
C SER A 166 -12.33 1.44 -1.81
N LEU A 167 -13.32 2.31 -1.58
CA LEU A 167 -14.04 2.44 -0.30
C LEU A 167 -14.78 1.14 0.05
N SER A 168 -15.58 0.60 -0.88
CA SER A 168 -16.33 -0.63 -0.66
C SER A 168 -15.43 -1.81 -0.27
N ARG A 169 -14.29 -1.97 -0.97
CA ARG A 169 -13.33 -3.03 -0.64
C ARG A 169 -12.57 -2.78 0.66
N CYS A 170 -12.32 -1.52 0.99
CA CYS A 170 -11.74 -1.17 2.29
C CYS A 170 -12.70 -1.52 3.43
N LYS A 171 -13.99 -1.19 3.31
CA LYS A 171 -15.04 -1.59 4.28
C LYS A 171 -15.02 -3.08 4.52
N TYR A 172 -14.99 -3.88 3.47
CA TYR A 172 -14.92 -5.34 3.56
C TYR A 172 -13.63 -5.82 4.23
N LEU A 173 -12.47 -5.36 3.76
CA LEU A 173 -11.17 -5.84 4.24
C LEU A 173 -10.85 -5.37 5.67
N SER A 174 -11.32 -4.19 6.09
CA SER A 174 -11.10 -3.70 7.46
C SER A 174 -11.68 -4.64 8.52
N ARG A 175 -12.71 -5.44 8.15
CA ARG A 175 -13.32 -6.47 9.01
C ARG A 175 -12.63 -7.84 8.93
N LYS A 176 -11.68 -8.03 8.01
CA LYS A 176 -11.03 -9.33 7.72
C LYS A 176 -9.56 -9.38 8.14
N VAL A 177 -8.85 -8.26 8.01
CA VAL A 177 -7.42 -8.18 8.29
C VAL A 177 -7.14 -8.04 9.79
N HIS A 178 -5.97 -8.47 10.23
CA HIS A 178 -5.55 -8.37 11.63
C HIS A 178 -5.47 -6.93 12.14
N ARG A 179 -5.09 -5.98 11.27
CA ARG A 179 -5.10 -4.55 11.59
C ARG A 179 -5.44 -3.71 10.37
N ALA A 180 -6.34 -2.74 10.53
CA ALA A 180 -6.57 -1.72 9.53
C ALA A 180 -6.45 -0.31 10.14
N TYR A 181 -5.95 0.62 9.33
CA TYR A 181 -5.73 2.01 9.69
C TYR A 181 -6.30 2.88 8.58
N LEU A 182 -7.27 3.75 8.90
CA LEU A 182 -7.85 4.70 7.96
C LEU A 182 -7.17 6.06 8.11
N TYR A 183 -6.65 6.59 7.00
CA TYR A 183 -6.00 7.90 6.95
C TYR A 183 -6.75 8.84 6.03
N ASP A 184 -7.09 10.03 6.53
CA ASP A 184 -7.52 11.15 5.69
C ASP A 184 -6.32 11.96 5.21
N ASN A 185 -6.28 12.21 3.92
CA ASN A 185 -5.25 13.02 3.28
C ASN A 185 -5.89 14.13 2.42
N SER A 186 -6.99 14.72 2.88
CA SER A 186 -7.73 15.76 2.14
C SER A 186 -7.00 17.08 2.11
N VAL A 187 -6.28 17.41 3.18
CA VAL A 187 -5.59 18.70 3.33
C VAL A 187 -4.32 18.71 2.47
N GLU A 188 -4.17 19.76 1.66
CA GLU A 188 -2.97 19.93 0.84
C GLU A 188 -1.78 20.37 1.70
N ASN A 189 -0.59 19.85 1.34
CA ASN A 189 0.67 20.12 2.06
C ASN A 189 0.68 19.79 3.55
N ALA A 190 -0.27 18.97 4.01
CA ALA A 190 -0.30 18.42 5.36
C ALA A 190 0.02 16.93 5.37
N ASP A 191 0.37 16.42 6.52
CA ASP A 191 0.50 14.98 6.75
C ASP A 191 -0.88 14.32 6.78
N ALA A 192 -0.97 13.11 6.23
CA ALA A 192 -2.20 12.32 6.31
C ALA A 192 -2.56 12.05 7.79
N GLN A 193 -3.80 12.35 8.16
CA GLN A 193 -4.32 12.21 9.51
C GLN A 193 -4.86 10.81 9.74
N LEU A 194 -4.38 10.12 10.78
CA LEU A 194 -4.96 8.85 11.21
C LEU A 194 -6.33 9.11 11.85
N LEU A 195 -7.37 8.45 11.34
CA LEU A 195 -8.75 8.58 11.80
C LEU A 195 -9.16 7.45 12.73
N VAL A 196 -8.94 6.20 12.30
CA VAL A 196 -9.45 5.00 12.97
C VAL A 196 -8.44 3.87 12.88
N ARG A 197 -8.39 3.06 13.95
CA ARG A 197 -7.67 1.79 13.98
C ARG A 197 -8.62 0.62 14.27
N PHE A 198 -8.56 -0.37 13.39
CA PHE A 198 -9.20 -1.67 13.58
C PHE A 198 -8.17 -2.71 14.03
N VAL A 199 -8.61 -3.64 14.86
CA VAL A 199 -7.89 -4.87 15.22
C VAL A 199 -8.88 -6.03 15.12
N ASP A 200 -8.55 -7.02 14.32
CA ASP A 200 -9.36 -8.23 14.09
C ASP A 200 -10.84 -7.91 13.77
N GLY A 201 -11.06 -6.90 12.94
CA GLY A 201 -12.36 -6.44 12.47
C GLY A 201 -13.08 -5.44 13.36
N GLU A 202 -12.61 -5.21 14.58
CA GLU A 202 -13.24 -4.31 15.55
C GLU A 202 -12.55 -2.95 15.62
N ILE A 203 -13.33 -1.87 15.77
CA ILE A 203 -12.80 -0.52 15.98
C ILE A 203 -12.27 -0.42 17.41
N ILE A 204 -10.93 -0.29 17.53
CA ILE A 204 -10.29 -0.19 18.84
C ILE A 204 -10.05 1.25 19.25
N LYS A 205 -9.83 2.14 18.26
CA LYS A 205 -9.57 3.54 18.56
C LYS A 205 -9.97 4.44 17.41
N GLN A 206 -10.70 5.50 17.74
CA GLN A 206 -10.95 6.68 16.92
C GLN A 206 -10.03 7.81 17.40
N TYR A 207 -9.39 8.53 16.48
CA TYR A 207 -8.40 9.56 16.76
C TYR A 207 -8.93 10.97 16.49
N VAL A 208 -10.14 11.09 15.97
CA VAL A 208 -10.81 12.35 15.62
C VAL A 208 -12.21 12.39 16.19
N GLU A 209 -12.71 13.56 16.55
CA GLU A 209 -14.10 13.74 17.00
C GLU A 209 -15.07 13.71 15.81
N ASN A 210 -14.73 14.42 14.75
CA ASN A 210 -15.55 14.50 13.54
C ASN A 210 -14.99 13.60 12.48
N MET A 211 -15.71 12.51 12.18
CA MET A 211 -15.35 11.54 11.16
C MET A 211 -15.78 12.05 9.78
N PRO A 212 -14.88 12.05 8.76
CA PRO A 212 -15.28 12.29 7.39
C PRO A 212 -16.31 11.24 6.92
N GLU A 213 -17.26 11.66 6.08
CA GLU A 213 -18.36 10.82 5.61
C GLU A 213 -17.87 9.47 5.03
N TRP A 214 -16.85 9.52 4.18
CA TRP A 214 -16.26 8.31 3.58
C TRP A 214 -15.71 7.32 4.64
N ALA A 215 -15.16 7.84 5.73
CA ALA A 215 -14.61 6.99 6.79
C ALA A 215 -15.71 6.47 7.72
N ALA A 216 -16.74 7.27 7.99
CA ALA A 216 -17.95 6.84 8.71
C ALA A 216 -18.61 5.69 7.98
N GLU A 217 -18.80 5.76 6.65
CA GLU A 217 -19.36 4.69 5.83
C GLU A 217 -18.57 3.36 5.94
N ILE A 218 -17.24 3.43 6.12
CA ILE A 218 -16.42 2.22 6.34
C ILE A 218 -16.60 1.68 7.77
N CYS A 219 -16.82 2.55 8.75
CA CYS A 219 -16.96 2.18 10.16
C CYS A 219 -18.32 1.51 10.47
N ASP A 220 -19.37 1.87 9.74
CA ASP A 220 -20.71 1.26 9.81
C ASP A 220 -20.70 -0.19 9.28
#